data_ffde425f7d9bda335773a7b1a096998f
#
_entry.id   ffde425f7d9bda335773a7b1a096998f
#
_cell.length_a   1.000
_cell.length_b   1.000
_cell.length_c   1.000
_cell.angle_alpha   90.00
_cell.angle_beta   90.00
_cell.angle_gamma   90.00
#
_symmetry.space_group_name_H-M   'P 1'
#
loop_
_entity.id
_entity.type
_entity.pdbx_description
1 polymer ?
#
loop_
_entity_poly.entity_id
_entity_poly.type
_entity_poly.pdbx_seq_one_letter_code
_entity_poly.pdbx_strand_id
1 'polypeptide(L)'
;MPTKAVQQFMLGTVLSNENEARQTLAAMKAAGYDGIELCGFMIHPIGFMVRLLTKAAGMPVGKGGNLDWHALVKEAGLQVVSLHTDLGSLERDAKAVADEAKSFGTKYVVITGMYRFDYGDEATMHDLSARLNKAGEALKAEDVELLYHNHNCELRHVNAEKRAYDILLEETDPQFVNFEFDSYWFTEGGANALAWMQRLGTRMKLWHINDRGTRISGSAVTPILKTDSMELGTGNMDLDSLMAQALTIGVDAVILESHRNWVDNS
;
A
#
# COMPACT_ATOMS: atom_id res chain seq x y z
N MET A 1 12.56 7.45 14.63
CA MET A 1 11.71 6.26 14.45
C MET A 1 10.78 6.52 13.27
N PRO A 2 10.42 5.54 12.47
CA PRO A 2 9.49 5.72 11.35
C PRO A 2 8.12 6.19 11.86
N THR A 3 7.40 6.93 11.01
CA THR A 3 6.02 7.32 11.29
C THR A 3 5.13 6.08 11.34
N LYS A 4 4.29 5.97 12.36
CA LYS A 4 3.27 4.92 12.44
C LYS A 4 2.00 5.40 11.76
N ALA A 5 1.60 4.74 10.69
CA ALA A 5 0.45 5.13 9.90
C ALA A 5 -0.53 3.96 9.68
N VAL A 6 -1.73 4.30 9.21
CA VAL A 6 -2.75 3.33 8.78
C VAL A 6 -3.10 3.62 7.33
N GLN A 7 -3.24 2.59 6.53
CA GLN A 7 -3.69 2.69 5.16
C GLN A 7 -5.21 2.97 5.12
N GLN A 8 -5.62 4.04 4.45
CA GLN A 8 -7.02 4.51 4.40
C GLN A 8 -8.01 3.43 3.94
N PHE A 9 -7.58 2.55 3.05
CA PHE A 9 -8.40 1.47 2.51
C PHE A 9 -8.96 0.55 3.62
N MET A 10 -8.20 0.35 4.71
CA MET A 10 -8.63 -0.44 5.86
C MET A 10 -9.83 0.17 6.59
N LEU A 11 -10.01 1.46 6.46
CA LEU A 11 -11.03 2.24 7.16
C LEU A 11 -12.30 2.48 6.32
N GLY A 12 -12.40 1.87 5.12
CA GLY A 12 -13.44 2.15 4.14
C GLY A 12 -14.89 2.02 4.63
N THR A 13 -15.13 1.23 5.67
CA THR A 13 -16.47 1.04 6.27
C THR A 13 -16.82 2.08 7.33
N VAL A 14 -15.82 2.78 7.90
CA VAL A 14 -15.97 3.75 9.01
C VAL A 14 -15.61 5.18 8.60
N LEU A 15 -15.58 5.45 7.30
CA LEU A 15 -15.29 6.76 6.70
C LEU A 15 -16.43 7.22 5.78
N SER A 16 -17.66 6.77 6.03
CA SER A 16 -18.79 7.00 5.11
C SER A 16 -19.39 8.41 5.18
N ASN A 17 -19.15 9.11 6.26
CA ASN A 17 -19.59 10.49 6.48
C ASN A 17 -18.57 11.23 7.36
N GLU A 18 -18.73 12.56 7.42
CA GLU A 18 -17.77 13.43 8.10
C GLU A 18 -17.65 13.13 9.61
N ASN A 19 -18.75 12.81 10.28
CA ASN A 19 -18.73 12.50 11.72
C ASN A 19 -18.00 11.18 12.01
N GLU A 20 -18.28 10.14 11.25
CA GLU A 20 -17.54 8.86 11.33
C GLU A 20 -16.06 9.06 11.05
N ALA A 21 -15.71 9.82 10.00
CA ALA A 21 -14.32 10.10 9.65
C ALA A 21 -13.60 10.84 10.79
N ARG A 22 -14.19 11.87 11.37
CA ARG A 22 -13.63 12.61 12.52
C ARG A 22 -13.39 11.67 13.71
N GLN A 23 -14.37 10.84 14.07
CA GLN A 23 -14.26 9.92 15.19
C GLN A 23 -13.17 8.86 14.94
N THR A 24 -13.12 8.30 13.73
CA THR A 24 -12.12 7.30 13.34
C THR A 24 -10.70 7.86 13.37
N LEU A 25 -10.47 9.02 12.74
CA LEU A 25 -9.16 9.66 12.73
C LEU A 25 -8.70 10.10 14.13
N ALA A 26 -9.61 10.58 14.96
CA ALA A 26 -9.31 10.91 16.36
C ALA A 26 -8.97 9.65 17.16
N ALA A 27 -9.66 8.53 16.94
CA ALA A 27 -9.34 7.24 17.56
C ALA A 27 -7.96 6.71 17.13
N MET A 28 -7.61 6.84 15.85
CA MET A 28 -6.27 6.51 15.36
C MET A 28 -5.19 7.31 16.10
N LYS A 29 -5.38 8.63 16.22
CA LYS A 29 -4.43 9.48 16.94
C LYS A 29 -4.32 9.10 18.41
N ALA A 30 -5.45 8.83 19.06
CA ALA A 30 -5.49 8.40 20.46
C ALA A 30 -4.80 7.03 20.67
N ALA A 31 -4.88 6.13 19.67
CA ALA A 31 -4.19 4.84 19.66
C ALA A 31 -2.67 4.97 19.40
N GLY A 32 -2.17 6.18 19.13
CA GLY A 32 -0.76 6.45 18.95
C GLY A 32 -0.27 6.32 17.52
N TYR A 33 -1.15 6.38 16.54
CA TYR A 33 -0.75 6.57 15.14
C TYR A 33 -0.46 8.04 14.87
N ASP A 34 0.54 8.29 14.05
CA ASP A 34 1.00 9.64 13.72
C ASP A 34 0.62 10.04 12.29
N GLY A 35 0.25 9.07 11.45
CA GLY A 35 -0.01 9.30 10.05
C GLY A 35 -1.13 8.43 9.46
N ILE A 36 -1.50 8.79 8.24
CA ILE A 36 -2.41 8.06 7.37
C ILE A 36 -1.83 8.04 5.96
N GLU A 37 -2.02 6.94 5.26
CA GLU A 37 -1.80 6.85 3.83
C GLU A 37 -3.13 7.00 3.10
N LEU A 38 -3.19 7.91 2.14
CA LEU A 38 -4.42 8.22 1.42
C LEU A 38 -4.50 7.45 0.09
N CYS A 39 -5.73 7.10 -0.29
CA CYS A 39 -6.04 6.48 -1.58
C CYS A 39 -6.83 7.46 -2.45
N GLY A 40 -6.31 7.83 -3.62
CA GLY A 40 -6.93 8.79 -4.53
C GLY A 40 -8.39 8.43 -4.86
N PHE A 41 -8.69 7.15 -5.10
CA PHE A 41 -10.08 6.70 -5.36
C PHE A 41 -11.02 6.80 -4.14
N MET A 42 -10.48 7.03 -2.93
CA MET A 42 -11.28 7.22 -1.70
C MET A 42 -11.43 8.69 -1.30
N ILE A 43 -10.54 9.56 -1.78
CA ILE A 43 -10.60 11.00 -1.49
C ILE A 43 -11.24 11.80 -2.62
N HIS A 44 -11.43 11.19 -3.81
CA HIS A 44 -12.14 11.80 -4.93
C HIS A 44 -13.52 11.18 -5.15
N PRO A 45 -14.50 11.98 -5.63
CA PRO A 45 -15.78 11.44 -6.08
C PRO A 45 -15.58 10.47 -7.25
N ILE A 46 -15.99 9.23 -7.07
CA ILE A 46 -15.96 8.21 -8.14
C ILE A 46 -17.30 8.14 -8.87
N GLY A 47 -17.24 8.04 -10.20
CA GLY A 47 -18.43 7.89 -11.03
C GLY A 47 -19.20 6.60 -10.72
N PHE A 48 -20.52 6.59 -10.98
CA PHE A 48 -21.40 5.47 -10.67
C PHE A 48 -20.92 4.12 -11.24
N MET A 49 -20.42 4.11 -12.49
CA MET A 49 -19.92 2.88 -13.13
C MET A 49 -18.65 2.34 -12.45
N VAL A 50 -17.71 3.21 -12.10
CA VAL A 50 -16.49 2.83 -11.39
C VAL A 50 -16.85 2.25 -10.02
N ARG A 51 -17.79 2.90 -9.31
CA ARG A 51 -18.30 2.42 -8.02
C ARG A 51 -18.91 1.02 -8.11
N LEU A 52 -19.69 0.75 -9.17
CA LEU A 52 -20.30 -0.56 -9.40
C LEU A 52 -19.23 -1.63 -9.64
N LEU A 53 -18.24 -1.34 -10.48
CA LEU A 53 -17.14 -2.26 -10.80
C LEU A 53 -16.26 -2.54 -9.58
N THR A 54 -15.93 -1.51 -8.80
CA THR A 54 -15.14 -1.64 -7.55
C THR A 54 -15.85 -2.54 -6.55
N LYS A 55 -17.17 -2.34 -6.37
CA LYS A 55 -17.99 -3.19 -5.50
C LYS A 55 -18.06 -4.63 -6.03
N ALA A 56 -18.20 -4.83 -7.34
CA ALA A 56 -18.21 -6.16 -7.96
C ALA A 56 -16.87 -6.90 -7.81
N ALA A 57 -15.76 -6.14 -7.73
CA ALA A 57 -14.43 -6.67 -7.44
C ALA A 57 -14.20 -6.98 -5.94
N GLY A 58 -15.23 -6.80 -5.08
CA GLY A 58 -15.14 -7.07 -3.64
C GLY A 58 -14.40 -6.01 -2.83
N MET A 59 -14.08 -4.87 -3.44
CA MET A 59 -13.41 -3.78 -2.77
C MET A 59 -14.41 -2.87 -2.03
N PRO A 60 -14.07 -2.35 -0.84
CA PRO A 60 -14.92 -1.41 -0.14
C PRO A 60 -15.07 -0.12 -0.94
N VAL A 61 -16.31 0.34 -1.08
CA VAL A 61 -16.63 1.59 -1.76
C VAL A 61 -17.23 2.55 -0.75
N GLY A 62 -16.39 3.29 -0.08
CA GLY A 62 -16.79 4.32 0.85
C GLY A 62 -17.46 5.53 0.16
N LYS A 63 -18.10 6.38 0.94
CA LYS A 63 -18.60 7.69 0.48
C LYS A 63 -17.59 8.82 0.72
N GLY A 64 -16.37 8.48 1.15
CA GLY A 64 -15.34 9.42 1.59
C GLY A 64 -14.85 10.41 0.54
N GLY A 65 -15.05 10.13 -0.75
CA GLY A 65 -14.68 11.05 -1.84
C GLY A 65 -15.42 12.40 -1.88
N ASN A 66 -16.42 12.60 -1.01
CA ASN A 66 -17.12 13.89 -0.86
C ASN A 66 -16.72 14.62 0.42
N LEU A 67 -15.72 14.12 1.18
CA LEU A 67 -15.27 14.71 2.43
C LEU A 67 -14.09 15.66 2.19
N ASP A 68 -13.96 16.67 3.03
CA ASP A 68 -12.77 17.54 3.04
C ASP A 68 -11.62 16.83 3.80
N TRP A 69 -10.84 16.04 3.07
CA TRP A 69 -9.73 15.27 3.63
C TRP A 69 -8.61 16.16 4.17
N HIS A 70 -8.40 17.36 3.59
CA HIS A 70 -7.41 18.31 4.12
C HIS A 70 -7.80 18.79 5.53
N ALA A 71 -9.08 19.16 5.70
CA ALA A 71 -9.57 19.58 7.01
C ALA A 71 -9.55 18.43 8.02
N LEU A 72 -10.02 17.24 7.63
CA LEU A 72 -10.10 16.06 8.51
C LEU A 72 -8.74 15.61 9.04
N VAL A 73 -7.75 15.47 8.16
CA VAL A 73 -6.39 15.03 8.53
C VAL A 73 -5.72 16.09 9.42
N LYS A 74 -5.86 17.37 9.05
CA LYS A 74 -5.31 18.48 9.83
C LYS A 74 -5.93 18.55 11.24
N GLU A 75 -7.24 18.42 11.35
CA GLU A 75 -7.96 18.45 12.63
C GLU A 75 -7.57 17.28 13.54
N ALA A 76 -7.40 16.08 12.96
CA ALA A 76 -6.94 14.91 13.70
C ALA A 76 -5.46 14.98 14.12
N GLY A 77 -4.69 15.93 13.58
CA GLY A 77 -3.25 16.04 13.82
C GLY A 77 -2.46 14.84 13.29
N LEU A 78 -2.92 14.25 12.20
CA LEU A 78 -2.25 13.18 11.46
C LEU A 78 -1.48 13.80 10.28
N GLN A 79 -0.32 13.20 9.94
CA GLN A 79 0.38 13.54 8.70
C GLN A 79 0.00 12.55 7.59
N VAL A 80 -0.09 13.02 6.36
CA VAL A 80 -0.23 12.13 5.20
C VAL A 80 1.16 11.63 4.84
N VAL A 81 1.37 10.31 4.93
CA VAL A 81 2.69 9.70 4.66
C VAL A 81 2.90 9.45 3.17
N SER A 82 1.84 9.20 2.42
CA SER A 82 1.86 8.89 0.98
C SER A 82 0.47 9.04 0.37
N LEU A 83 0.42 9.12 -0.95
CA LEU A 83 -0.82 9.17 -1.74
C LEU A 83 -0.79 8.08 -2.81
N HIS A 84 -1.68 7.10 -2.72
CA HIS A 84 -1.88 6.11 -3.77
C HIS A 84 -2.67 6.68 -4.95
N THR A 85 -2.16 6.45 -6.17
CA THR A 85 -2.83 6.79 -7.43
C THR A 85 -2.64 5.69 -8.47
N ASP A 86 -3.26 5.82 -9.63
CA ASP A 86 -3.03 4.90 -10.75
C ASP A 86 -1.99 5.46 -11.74
N LEU A 87 -1.23 4.55 -12.38
CA LEU A 87 -0.19 4.93 -13.33
C LEU A 87 -0.73 5.75 -14.50
N GLY A 88 -1.94 5.45 -14.98
CA GLY A 88 -2.55 6.18 -16.09
C GLY A 88 -2.88 7.63 -15.74
N SER A 89 -3.27 7.93 -14.50
CA SER A 89 -3.44 9.31 -14.01
C SER A 89 -2.11 10.05 -13.98
N LEU A 90 -1.07 9.40 -13.48
CA LEU A 90 0.26 9.96 -13.44
C LEU A 90 0.85 10.22 -14.83
N GLU A 91 0.65 9.29 -15.78
CA GLU A 91 1.10 9.46 -17.17
C GLU A 91 0.38 10.60 -17.91
N ARG A 92 -0.88 10.87 -17.54
CA ARG A 92 -1.66 11.96 -18.13
C ARG A 92 -1.25 13.34 -17.62
N ASP A 93 -1.02 13.47 -16.31
CA ASP A 93 -0.70 14.75 -15.67
C ASP A 93 0.08 14.54 -14.36
N ALA A 94 1.39 14.30 -14.49
CA ALA A 94 2.28 14.12 -13.35
C ALA A 94 2.32 15.35 -12.44
N LYS A 95 2.18 16.56 -13.03
CA LYS A 95 2.17 17.80 -12.25
C LYS A 95 0.93 17.90 -11.36
N ALA A 96 -0.25 17.58 -11.85
CA ALA A 96 -1.47 17.61 -11.04
C ALA A 96 -1.38 16.60 -9.89
N VAL A 97 -0.85 15.39 -10.13
CA VAL A 97 -0.63 14.37 -9.09
C VAL A 97 0.38 14.85 -8.05
N ALA A 98 1.48 15.48 -8.48
CA ALA A 98 2.48 16.03 -7.58
C ALA A 98 1.93 17.20 -6.74
N ASP A 99 1.17 18.11 -7.37
CA ASP A 99 0.52 19.22 -6.67
C ASP A 99 -0.46 18.72 -5.59
N GLU A 100 -1.21 17.66 -5.89
CA GLU A 100 -2.10 17.02 -4.93
C GLU A 100 -1.33 16.41 -3.75
N ALA A 101 -0.29 15.61 -4.00
CA ALA A 101 0.55 15.04 -2.96
C ALA A 101 1.15 16.14 -2.06
N LYS A 102 1.70 17.18 -2.66
CA LYS A 102 2.25 18.35 -1.95
C LYS A 102 1.19 19.11 -1.14
N SER A 103 -0.05 19.19 -1.63
CA SER A 103 -1.15 19.82 -0.90
C SER A 103 -1.50 19.10 0.40
N PHE A 104 -1.29 17.79 0.46
CA PHE A 104 -1.37 16.98 1.67
C PHE A 104 -0.08 16.95 2.49
N GLY A 105 0.99 17.61 2.02
CA GLY A 105 2.28 17.67 2.72
C GLY A 105 3.11 16.40 2.61
N THR A 106 2.79 15.47 1.69
CA THR A 106 3.61 14.30 1.41
C THR A 106 4.47 14.48 0.17
N LYS A 107 5.65 13.84 0.18
CA LYS A 107 6.56 13.74 -0.96
C LYS A 107 6.44 12.42 -1.71
N TYR A 108 5.58 11.50 -1.27
CA TYR A 108 5.45 10.16 -1.82
C TYR A 108 4.14 9.97 -2.56
N VAL A 109 4.26 9.54 -3.81
CA VAL A 109 3.16 9.03 -4.63
C VAL A 109 3.40 7.55 -4.86
N VAL A 110 2.39 6.73 -4.63
CA VAL A 110 2.48 5.27 -4.72
C VAL A 110 1.62 4.75 -5.86
N ILE A 111 2.20 3.91 -6.71
CA ILE A 111 1.50 3.12 -7.71
C ILE A 111 1.44 1.68 -7.23
N THR A 112 0.26 1.13 -7.18
CA THR A 112 0.03 -0.29 -6.89
C THR A 112 -0.35 -1.07 -8.15
N GLY A 113 -0.52 -2.39 -8.00
CA GLY A 113 -0.75 -3.35 -9.06
C GLY A 113 -1.71 -2.88 -10.16
N MET A 114 -1.36 -3.25 -11.38
CA MET A 114 -2.06 -2.84 -12.60
C MET A 114 -3.29 -3.72 -12.85
N TYR A 115 -4.43 -3.09 -13.17
CA TYR A 115 -5.66 -3.81 -13.51
C TYR A 115 -5.54 -4.52 -14.87
N ARG A 116 -5.94 -5.81 -14.93
CA ARG A 116 -5.87 -6.67 -16.13
C ARG A 116 -4.47 -6.73 -16.75
N PHE A 117 -3.46 -6.85 -15.90
CA PHE A 117 -2.06 -6.86 -16.29
C PHE A 117 -1.48 -8.27 -16.12
N ASP A 118 -0.70 -8.75 -17.10
CA ASP A 118 -0.06 -10.06 -17.02
C ASP A 118 1.36 -9.97 -16.48
N TYR A 119 1.51 -10.14 -15.18
CA TYR A 119 2.81 -10.18 -14.50
C TYR A 119 3.66 -11.42 -14.86
N GLY A 120 3.14 -12.36 -15.64
CA GLY A 120 3.92 -13.50 -16.14
C GLY A 120 4.50 -13.29 -17.54
N ASP A 121 4.17 -12.17 -18.19
CA ASP A 121 4.72 -11.81 -19.50
C ASP A 121 5.91 -10.89 -19.36
N GLU A 122 7.08 -11.37 -19.83
CA GLU A 122 8.36 -10.67 -19.68
C GLU A 122 8.39 -9.33 -20.41
N ALA A 123 7.86 -9.27 -21.64
CA ALA A 123 7.83 -8.05 -22.43
C ALA A 123 6.94 -6.97 -21.78
N THR A 124 5.82 -7.40 -21.21
CA THR A 124 4.91 -6.53 -20.45
C THR A 124 5.59 -5.97 -19.19
N MET A 125 6.44 -6.74 -18.53
CA MET A 125 7.20 -6.27 -17.36
C MET A 125 8.29 -5.27 -17.71
N HIS A 126 8.98 -5.46 -18.84
CA HIS A 126 9.94 -4.47 -19.36
C HIS A 126 9.24 -3.14 -19.70
N ASP A 127 8.06 -3.19 -20.35
CA ASP A 127 7.27 -1.99 -20.64
C ASP A 127 6.85 -1.28 -19.34
N LEU A 128 6.38 -2.02 -18.33
CA LEU A 128 6.02 -1.43 -17.04
C LEU A 128 7.20 -0.73 -16.38
N SER A 129 8.38 -1.35 -16.35
CA SER A 129 9.60 -0.75 -15.78
C SER A 129 9.98 0.56 -16.49
N ALA A 130 9.91 0.58 -17.82
CA ALA A 130 10.18 1.79 -18.60
C ALA A 130 9.16 2.91 -18.34
N ARG A 131 7.88 2.56 -18.23
CA ARG A 131 6.80 3.53 -17.91
C ARG A 131 6.95 4.08 -16.49
N LEU A 132 7.28 3.24 -15.51
CA LEU A 132 7.53 3.68 -14.15
C LEU A 132 8.74 4.63 -14.07
N ASN A 133 9.83 4.34 -14.77
CA ASN A 133 10.99 5.25 -14.85
C ASN A 133 10.59 6.62 -15.38
N LYS A 134 9.84 6.65 -16.51
CA LYS A 134 9.37 7.92 -17.11
C LYS A 134 8.44 8.70 -16.17
N ALA A 135 7.53 7.99 -15.51
CA ALA A 135 6.59 8.59 -14.56
C ALA A 135 7.31 9.12 -13.32
N GLY A 136 8.29 8.37 -12.80
CA GLY A 136 9.11 8.78 -11.65
C GLY A 136 10.02 9.96 -11.97
N GLU A 137 10.59 10.01 -13.18
CA GLU A 137 11.36 11.18 -13.65
C GLU A 137 10.49 12.44 -13.67
N ALA A 138 9.24 12.33 -14.16
CA ALA A 138 8.30 13.45 -14.19
C ALA A 138 7.90 13.93 -12.77
N LEU A 139 7.67 13.00 -11.83
CA LEU A 139 7.39 13.36 -10.43
C LEU A 139 8.61 13.98 -9.74
N LYS A 140 9.81 13.47 -10.01
CA LYS A 140 11.05 14.02 -9.46
C LYS A 140 11.29 15.47 -9.87
N ALA A 141 10.91 15.83 -11.10
CA ALA A 141 10.97 17.23 -11.58
C ALA A 141 10.06 18.17 -10.77
N GLU A 142 9.07 17.60 -10.06
CA GLU A 142 8.15 18.30 -9.17
C GLU A 142 8.48 18.07 -7.68
N ASP A 143 9.69 17.61 -7.34
CA ASP A 143 10.13 17.30 -5.95
C ASP A 143 9.26 16.25 -5.23
N VAL A 144 8.72 15.28 -5.98
CA VAL A 144 7.92 14.15 -5.48
C VAL A 144 8.57 12.83 -5.92
N GLU A 145 8.57 11.83 -5.05
CA GLU A 145 9.14 10.50 -5.30
C GLU A 145 8.04 9.51 -5.67
N LEU A 146 8.28 8.71 -6.71
CA LEU A 146 7.44 7.57 -7.07
C LEU A 146 7.86 6.33 -6.30
N LEU A 147 6.87 5.69 -5.66
CA LEU A 147 7.04 4.37 -5.06
C LEU A 147 6.16 3.34 -5.77
N TYR A 148 6.65 2.12 -5.86
CA TYR A 148 5.86 0.98 -6.32
C TYR A 148 5.48 0.09 -5.14
N HIS A 149 4.19 -0.18 -4.97
CA HIS A 149 3.63 -1.08 -3.96
C HIS A 149 3.33 -2.44 -4.56
N ASN A 150 3.85 -3.49 -3.94
CA ASN A 150 3.71 -4.87 -4.43
C ASN A 150 2.54 -5.62 -3.79
N HIS A 151 2.05 -6.59 -4.56
CA HIS A 151 1.23 -7.70 -4.06
C HIS A 151 1.99 -9.03 -4.24
N ASN A 152 1.26 -10.13 -4.33
CA ASN A 152 1.86 -11.45 -4.60
C ASN A 152 1.97 -11.79 -6.11
N CYS A 153 1.30 -11.03 -6.97
CA CYS A 153 1.31 -11.25 -8.41
C CYS A 153 2.68 -10.97 -9.04
N GLU A 154 3.48 -10.08 -8.45
CA GLU A 154 4.85 -9.78 -8.88
C GLU A 154 5.83 -10.92 -8.58
N LEU A 155 5.43 -11.92 -7.81
CA LEU A 155 6.21 -13.15 -7.60
C LEU A 155 6.05 -14.18 -8.71
N ARG A 156 5.18 -13.93 -9.71
CA ARG A 156 5.08 -14.80 -10.89
C ARG A 156 6.40 -14.84 -11.64
N HIS A 157 6.79 -16.05 -12.05
CA HIS A 157 7.92 -16.23 -12.94
C HIS A 157 7.57 -15.73 -14.34
N VAL A 158 8.42 -14.87 -14.90
CA VAL A 158 8.37 -14.43 -16.30
C VAL A 158 9.19 -15.35 -17.19
N ASN A 159 10.22 -15.99 -16.61
CA ASN A 159 11.04 -17.02 -17.23
C ASN A 159 11.60 -17.96 -16.15
N ALA A 160 12.52 -18.87 -16.52
CA ALA A 160 13.11 -19.85 -15.58
C ALA A 160 13.96 -19.23 -14.46
N GLU A 161 14.47 -18.01 -14.66
CA GLU A 161 15.44 -17.36 -13.76
C GLU A 161 14.84 -16.19 -12.97
N LYS A 162 13.86 -15.48 -13.56
CA LYS A 162 13.35 -14.21 -13.02
C LYS A 162 11.86 -14.24 -12.72
N ARG A 163 11.49 -13.52 -11.69
CA ARG A 163 10.10 -13.12 -11.38
C ARG A 163 9.84 -11.70 -11.89
N ALA A 164 8.60 -11.35 -12.00
CA ALA A 164 8.19 -9.97 -12.36
C ALA A 164 8.86 -8.91 -11.46
N TYR A 165 8.93 -9.16 -10.16
CA TYR A 165 9.55 -8.22 -9.22
C TYR A 165 11.07 -8.08 -9.40
N ASP A 166 11.74 -9.14 -9.89
CA ASP A 166 13.17 -9.06 -10.21
C ASP A 166 13.41 -8.05 -11.33
N ILE A 167 12.56 -8.06 -12.38
CA ILE A 167 12.61 -7.08 -13.48
C ILE A 167 12.36 -5.66 -12.96
N LEU A 168 11.30 -5.46 -12.15
CA LEU A 168 11.03 -4.15 -11.56
C LEU A 168 12.22 -3.61 -10.78
N LEU A 169 12.85 -4.45 -9.95
CA LEU A 169 13.98 -4.01 -9.13
C LEU A 169 15.24 -3.71 -9.97
N GLU A 170 15.48 -4.49 -11.02
CA GLU A 170 16.70 -4.39 -11.84
C GLU A 170 16.61 -3.28 -12.89
N GLU A 171 15.42 -3.01 -13.43
CA GLU A 171 15.25 -2.11 -14.57
C GLU A 171 14.67 -0.74 -14.21
N THR A 172 14.21 -0.55 -12.96
CA THR A 172 13.84 0.78 -12.51
C THR A 172 15.02 1.50 -11.90
N ASP A 173 15.21 2.77 -12.32
CA ASP A 173 16.27 3.64 -11.81
C ASP A 173 15.93 4.07 -10.37
N PRO A 174 16.82 3.83 -9.38
CA PRO A 174 16.60 4.25 -8.00
C PRO A 174 16.51 5.77 -7.81
N GLN A 175 16.91 6.56 -8.80
CA GLN A 175 16.70 8.00 -8.79
C GLN A 175 15.24 8.38 -9.06
N PHE A 176 14.47 7.52 -9.72
CA PHE A 176 13.11 7.81 -10.17
C PHE A 176 12.06 6.94 -9.51
N VAL A 177 12.39 5.68 -9.22
CA VAL A 177 11.44 4.69 -8.68
C VAL A 177 12.03 4.02 -7.45
N ASN A 178 11.31 4.07 -6.36
CA ASN A 178 11.62 3.36 -5.12
C ASN A 178 10.42 2.48 -4.73
N PHE A 179 10.42 1.90 -3.53
CA PHE A 179 9.42 0.91 -3.16
C PHE A 179 8.74 1.22 -1.83
N GLU A 180 7.43 1.02 -1.83
CA GLU A 180 6.64 0.73 -0.66
C GLU A 180 6.45 -0.78 -0.62
N PHE A 181 7.13 -1.44 0.31
CA PHE A 181 7.16 -2.90 0.35
C PHE A 181 6.05 -3.44 1.24
N ASP A 182 5.23 -4.34 0.69
CA ASP A 182 4.29 -5.13 1.48
C ASP A 182 4.84 -6.53 1.76
N SER A 183 5.16 -6.77 3.03
CA SER A 183 5.72 -8.03 3.50
C SER A 183 4.69 -9.16 3.61
N TYR A 184 3.42 -8.84 3.83
CA TYR A 184 2.35 -9.83 3.90
C TYR A 184 2.13 -10.51 2.54
N TRP A 185 1.97 -9.72 1.48
CA TRP A 185 1.72 -10.27 0.14
C TRP A 185 2.87 -11.11 -0.37
N PHE A 186 4.12 -10.76 -0.05
CA PHE A 186 5.26 -11.60 -0.40
C PHE A 186 5.28 -12.90 0.40
N THR A 187 4.96 -12.84 1.70
CA THR A 187 4.82 -14.06 2.53
C THR A 187 3.65 -14.92 2.05
N GLU A 188 2.51 -14.32 1.68
CA GLU A 188 1.34 -15.02 1.11
C GLU A 188 1.69 -15.69 -0.22
N GLY A 189 2.52 -15.06 -1.05
CA GLY A 189 3.05 -15.62 -2.29
C GLY A 189 4.16 -16.66 -2.09
N GLY A 190 4.55 -16.96 -0.84
CA GLY A 190 5.57 -17.97 -0.50
C GLY A 190 7.01 -17.47 -0.58
N ALA A 191 7.24 -16.16 -0.67
CA ALA A 191 8.56 -15.57 -0.65
C ALA A 191 9.04 -15.29 0.78
N ASN A 192 10.36 -15.20 0.98
CA ASN A 192 10.95 -14.77 2.24
C ASN A 192 10.98 -13.23 2.28
N ALA A 193 10.03 -12.63 3.01
CA ALA A 193 9.89 -11.18 3.10
C ALA A 193 11.16 -10.50 3.65
N LEU A 194 11.81 -11.08 4.67
CA LEU A 194 13.05 -10.51 5.24
C LEU A 194 14.18 -10.45 4.20
N ALA A 195 14.36 -11.52 3.41
CA ALA A 195 15.37 -11.54 2.34
C ALA A 195 15.09 -10.47 1.28
N TRP A 196 13.81 -10.23 0.95
CA TRP A 196 13.43 -9.18 0.02
C TRP A 196 13.64 -7.77 0.59
N MET A 197 13.34 -7.53 1.87
CA MET A 197 13.67 -6.25 2.52
C MET A 197 15.17 -5.97 2.49
N GLN A 198 16.00 -6.99 2.74
CA GLN A 198 17.46 -6.88 2.64
C GLN A 198 17.91 -6.56 1.21
N ARG A 199 17.30 -7.20 0.21
CA ARG A 199 17.61 -6.96 -1.22
C ARG A 199 17.19 -5.56 -1.69
N LEU A 200 16.04 -5.06 -1.23
CA LEU A 200 15.56 -3.71 -1.53
C LEU A 200 16.45 -2.64 -0.89
N GLY A 201 16.94 -2.90 0.32
CA GLY A 201 17.78 -1.96 1.04
C GLY A 201 17.18 -0.56 1.11
N THR A 202 17.98 0.46 0.86
CA THR A 202 17.55 1.88 0.94
C THR A 202 16.53 2.29 -0.14
N ARG A 203 16.25 1.44 -1.12
CA ARG A 203 15.15 1.65 -2.06
C ARG A 203 13.77 1.41 -1.43
N MET A 204 13.70 0.71 -0.31
CA MET A 204 12.48 0.59 0.47
C MET A 204 12.27 1.85 1.32
N LYS A 205 11.31 2.69 0.93
CA LYS A 205 11.01 3.96 1.62
C LYS A 205 9.89 3.82 2.64
N LEU A 206 8.88 3.04 2.31
CA LEU A 206 7.72 2.77 3.16
C LEU A 206 7.54 1.26 3.30
N TRP A 207 6.90 0.86 4.40
CA TRP A 207 6.63 -0.56 4.68
C TRP A 207 5.18 -0.76 5.10
N HIS A 208 4.46 -1.58 4.33
CA HIS A 208 3.16 -2.11 4.74
C HIS A 208 3.36 -3.32 5.66
N ILE A 209 2.89 -3.18 6.90
CA ILE A 209 2.93 -4.22 7.92
C ILE A 209 1.55 -4.85 8.06
N ASN A 210 1.52 -6.18 8.05
CA ASN A 210 0.37 -7.01 8.32
C ASN A 210 0.88 -8.32 8.90
N ASP A 211 0.00 -9.12 9.53
CA ASP A 211 0.35 -10.46 10.01
C ASP A 211 -0.41 -11.52 9.23
N ARG A 212 0.12 -12.72 9.20
CA ARG A 212 -0.42 -13.86 8.46
C ARG A 212 -0.45 -15.08 9.37
N GLY A 213 -1.59 -15.72 9.43
CA GLY A 213 -1.73 -16.90 10.27
C GLY A 213 -2.93 -17.73 9.88
N THR A 214 -3.41 -18.53 10.82
CA THR A 214 -4.58 -19.39 10.63
C THR A 214 -5.59 -19.14 11.73
N ARG A 215 -6.86 -19.06 11.36
CA ARG A 215 -7.97 -18.97 12.31
C ARG A 215 -8.92 -20.13 12.11
N ILE A 216 -9.28 -20.79 13.21
CA ILE A 216 -10.33 -21.80 13.20
C ILE A 216 -11.69 -21.10 13.35
N SER A 217 -12.53 -21.23 12.33
CA SER A 217 -13.94 -20.81 12.37
C SER A 217 -14.80 -22.08 12.30
N GLY A 218 -15.41 -22.47 13.43
CA GLY A 218 -16.21 -23.68 13.53
C GLY A 218 -15.40 -24.95 13.79
N SER A 219 -15.99 -26.13 13.61
CA SER A 219 -15.28 -27.41 13.77
C SER A 219 -14.43 -27.71 12.54
N ALA A 220 -13.13 -27.82 12.72
CA ALA A 220 -12.24 -28.24 11.64
C ALA A 220 -12.44 -29.73 11.34
N VAL A 221 -12.81 -30.04 10.10
CA VAL A 221 -12.98 -31.42 9.62
C VAL A 221 -11.61 -32.05 9.28
N THR A 222 -10.60 -31.21 9.01
CA THR A 222 -9.23 -31.62 8.68
C THR A 222 -8.22 -30.77 9.46
N PRO A 223 -6.98 -31.25 9.67
CA PRO A 223 -5.93 -30.46 10.32
C PRO A 223 -5.32 -29.38 9.38
N ILE A 224 -5.80 -29.29 8.14
CA ILE A 224 -5.32 -28.33 7.16
C ILE A 224 -6.16 -27.06 7.26
N LEU A 225 -5.57 -25.98 7.71
CA LEU A 225 -6.21 -24.67 7.83
C LEU A 225 -5.74 -23.76 6.68
N LYS A 226 -6.65 -22.90 6.21
CA LYS A 226 -6.28 -21.82 5.27
C LYS A 226 -5.60 -20.70 6.03
N THR A 227 -4.56 -20.16 5.41
CA THR A 227 -3.92 -18.93 5.89
C THR A 227 -4.71 -17.70 5.49
N ASP A 228 -4.61 -16.66 6.29
CA ASP A 228 -5.27 -15.38 6.04
C ASP A 228 -4.52 -14.26 6.76
N SER A 229 -4.89 -13.00 6.47
CA SER A 229 -4.49 -11.82 7.23
C SER A 229 -5.00 -11.94 8.68
N MET A 230 -4.15 -11.57 9.61
CA MET A 230 -4.42 -11.60 11.05
C MET A 230 -4.10 -10.23 11.65
N GLU A 231 -4.70 -9.94 12.80
CA GLU A 231 -4.26 -8.81 13.62
C GLU A 231 -2.79 -8.97 14.01
N LEU A 232 -2.03 -7.88 14.02
CA LEU A 232 -0.60 -7.89 14.33
C LEU A 232 -0.29 -8.61 15.63
N GLY A 233 0.65 -9.55 15.59
CA GLY A 233 1.09 -10.35 16.72
C GLY A 233 0.19 -11.55 17.04
N THR A 234 -0.86 -11.81 16.24
CA THR A 234 -1.72 -13.01 16.40
C THR A 234 -1.52 -14.04 15.30
N GLY A 235 -0.68 -13.73 14.32
CA GLY A 235 -0.31 -14.62 13.22
C GLY A 235 1.01 -15.35 13.44
N ASN A 236 1.70 -15.64 12.36
CA ASN A 236 2.91 -16.46 12.31
C ASN A 236 4.09 -15.79 11.62
N MET A 237 3.98 -14.51 11.24
CA MET A 237 5.11 -13.77 10.66
C MET A 237 6.10 -13.37 11.75
N ASP A 238 7.39 -13.41 11.44
CA ASP A 238 8.45 -12.90 12.33
C ASP A 238 8.51 -11.37 12.24
N LEU A 239 7.50 -10.71 12.82
CA LEU A 239 7.35 -9.26 12.78
C LEU A 239 8.52 -8.53 13.46
N ASP A 240 9.14 -9.14 14.48
CA ASP A 240 10.28 -8.54 15.19
C ASP A 240 11.50 -8.44 14.27
N SER A 241 11.84 -9.49 13.52
CA SER A 241 12.94 -9.47 12.55
C SER A 241 12.65 -8.50 11.38
N LEU A 242 11.40 -8.46 10.89
CA LEU A 242 11.00 -7.50 9.84
C LEU A 242 11.10 -6.06 10.34
N MET A 243 10.66 -5.77 11.56
CA MET A 243 10.77 -4.45 12.18
C MET A 243 12.23 -4.05 12.38
N ALA A 244 13.07 -4.94 12.89
CA ALA A 244 14.51 -4.67 13.04
C ALA A 244 15.17 -4.35 11.70
N GLN A 245 14.79 -5.05 10.63
CA GLN A 245 15.29 -4.78 9.29
C GLN A 245 14.78 -3.44 8.74
N ALA A 246 13.50 -3.11 8.94
CA ALA A 246 12.93 -1.83 8.53
C ALA A 246 13.63 -0.64 9.22
N LEU A 247 13.93 -0.78 10.52
CA LEU A 247 14.70 0.22 11.27
C LEU A 247 16.15 0.34 10.76
N THR A 248 16.78 -0.77 10.40
CA THR A 248 18.13 -0.80 9.80
C THR A 248 18.17 -0.10 8.44
N ILE A 249 17.16 -0.33 7.61
CA ILE A 249 16.99 0.34 6.31
C ILE A 249 16.74 1.84 6.49
N GLY A 250 16.03 2.22 7.56
CA GLY A 250 15.64 3.61 7.83
C GLY A 250 14.41 4.02 7.03
N VAL A 251 13.37 3.18 7.00
CA VAL A 251 12.10 3.51 6.33
C VAL A 251 11.44 4.75 6.97
N ASP A 252 10.80 5.58 6.18
CA ASP A 252 10.16 6.82 6.65
C ASP A 252 8.85 6.54 7.41
N ALA A 253 8.10 5.51 6.99
CA ALA A 253 6.89 5.09 7.69
C ALA A 253 6.69 3.58 7.69
N VAL A 254 5.99 3.10 8.74
CA VAL A 254 5.41 1.76 8.86
C VAL A 254 3.89 1.93 8.86
N ILE A 255 3.24 1.31 7.89
CA ILE A 255 1.83 1.55 7.56
C ILE A 255 1.05 0.25 7.79
N LEU A 256 0.08 0.29 8.70
CA LEU A 256 -0.79 -0.86 8.96
C LEU A 256 -1.76 -1.08 7.80
N GLU A 257 -1.71 -2.28 7.22
CA GLU A 257 -2.66 -2.76 6.21
C GLU A 257 -3.20 -4.15 6.57
N SER A 258 -3.94 -4.27 7.67
CA SER A 258 -4.52 -5.53 8.13
C SER A 258 -5.97 -5.67 7.66
N HIS A 259 -6.25 -6.69 6.85
CA HIS A 259 -7.51 -6.80 6.11
C HIS A 259 -8.66 -7.42 6.90
N ARG A 260 -8.40 -8.30 7.86
CA ARG A 260 -9.43 -9.07 8.57
C ARG A 260 -8.90 -9.79 9.81
N ASN A 261 -9.79 -10.51 10.47
CA ASN A 261 -9.48 -11.33 11.66
C ASN A 261 -8.95 -10.52 12.85
N TRP A 262 -9.56 -9.36 13.09
CA TRP A 262 -9.31 -8.57 14.28
C TRP A 262 -9.71 -9.36 15.55
N VAL A 263 -8.96 -9.21 16.63
CA VAL A 263 -9.21 -9.90 17.91
C VAL A 263 -10.53 -9.45 18.52
N ASP A 264 -10.80 -8.17 18.44
CA ASP A 264 -12.12 -7.62 18.71
C ASP A 264 -12.53 -6.60 17.63
N ASN A 265 -13.81 -6.29 17.55
CA ASN A 265 -14.35 -5.39 16.54
C ASN A 265 -14.42 -3.93 17.01
N SER A 266 -13.79 -3.62 18.10
CA SER A 266 -13.72 -2.26 18.63
C SER A 266 -12.52 -1.48 18.11
#